data_973ef9ddebd8db366a9347881cc55ed3
#
_entry.id   973ef9ddebd8db366a9347881cc55ed3
#
_cell.length_a   1.000
_cell.length_b   1.000
_cell.length_c   1.000
_cell.angle_alpha   90.00
_cell.angle_beta   90.00
_cell.angle_gamma   90.00
#
_symmetry.space_group_name_H-M   'P 1'
#
loop_
_entity.id
_entity.type
_entity.pdbx_description
1 polymer ?
#
loop_
_entity_poly.entity_id
_entity_poly.type
_entity_poly.pdbx_seq_one_letter_code
_entity_poly.pdbx_strand_id
1 'polypeptide(L)'
;MTYTDLFYEIKGKFMGADVSDIHEHLAFEFDIEDEEAGGAFYVEVKDGQLYVEPYEYYDRDAQFICAPEVLIKIADGKLDPVWAFTNQKLRVEGNIDKALRLNEIIQQKQKQIKKEAKEAKKAAKKEEKKN
;
A
#
# COMPACT_ATOMS: atom_id res chain seq x y z
N MET A 1 -4.39 8.48 -16.69
CA MET A 1 -3.71 8.62 -15.38
C MET A 1 -2.21 8.75 -15.62
N THR A 2 -1.62 9.81 -15.14
CA THR A 2 -0.17 10.03 -15.23
C THR A 2 0.53 9.33 -14.06
N TYR A 3 1.87 9.27 -14.14
CA TYR A 3 2.68 8.77 -13.03
C TYR A 3 2.40 9.55 -11.73
N THR A 4 2.32 10.87 -11.82
CA THR A 4 2.05 11.72 -10.65
C THR A 4 0.68 11.43 -10.03
N ASP A 5 -0.35 11.26 -10.87
CA ASP A 5 -1.69 10.89 -10.40
C ASP A 5 -1.67 9.54 -9.67
N LEU A 6 -1.01 8.56 -10.25
CA LEU A 6 -0.89 7.22 -9.67
C LEU A 6 -0.14 7.28 -8.34
N PHE A 7 0.99 7.98 -8.31
CA PHE A 7 1.79 8.11 -7.10
C PHE A 7 0.97 8.67 -5.94
N TYR A 8 0.25 9.76 -6.15
CA TYR A 8 -0.55 10.36 -5.07
C TYR A 8 -1.73 9.50 -4.66
N GLU A 9 -2.32 8.78 -5.59
CA GLU A 9 -3.39 7.83 -5.26
C GLU A 9 -2.86 6.70 -4.36
N ILE A 10 -1.74 6.10 -4.73
CA ILE A 10 -1.12 5.03 -3.93
C ILE A 10 -0.63 5.57 -2.58
N LYS A 11 -0.02 6.74 -2.57
CA LYS A 11 0.41 7.38 -1.32
C LYS A 11 -0.76 7.54 -0.34
N GLY A 12 -1.90 8.02 -0.82
CA GLY A 12 -3.10 8.17 0.00
C GLY A 12 -3.63 6.85 0.55
N LYS A 13 -3.44 5.75 -0.18
CA LYS A 13 -3.88 4.42 0.25
C LYS A 13 -2.96 3.81 1.32
N PHE A 14 -1.69 4.17 1.36
CA PHE A 14 -0.73 3.68 2.34
C PHE A 14 -0.60 4.56 3.57
N MET A 15 -0.58 5.88 3.37
CA MET A 15 -0.36 6.83 4.47
C MET A 15 -1.46 6.73 5.52
N GLY A 16 -1.02 6.80 6.78
CA GLY A 16 -1.91 6.61 7.93
C GLY A 16 -1.98 5.17 8.41
N ALA A 17 -1.40 4.21 7.70
CA ALA A 17 -1.32 2.84 8.20
C ALA A 17 -0.46 2.81 9.47
N ASP A 18 -0.94 2.12 10.51
CA ASP A 18 -0.19 1.95 11.74
C ASP A 18 0.91 0.90 11.52
N VAL A 19 2.16 1.35 11.51
CA VAL A 19 3.33 0.49 11.35
C VAL A 19 4.18 0.42 12.63
N SER A 20 3.62 0.86 13.75
CA SER A 20 4.35 0.92 15.02
C SER A 20 4.80 -0.46 15.52
N ASP A 21 4.10 -1.53 15.13
CA ASP A 21 4.48 -2.91 15.48
C ASP A 21 5.52 -3.51 14.55
N ILE A 22 5.90 -2.82 13.50
CA ILE A 22 6.95 -3.26 12.58
C ILE A 22 8.26 -2.66 13.03
N HIS A 23 9.11 -3.49 13.64
CA HIS A 23 10.37 -3.03 14.24
C HIS A 23 11.57 -3.12 13.30
N GLU A 24 11.43 -3.84 12.19
CA GLU A 24 12.50 -3.93 11.21
C GLU A 24 12.37 -2.83 10.14
N HIS A 25 13.50 -2.48 9.54
CA HIS A 25 13.51 -1.58 8.39
C HIS A 25 13.04 -2.34 7.15
N LEU A 26 12.02 -1.81 6.46
CA LEU A 26 11.50 -2.37 5.22
C LEU A 26 11.57 -1.28 4.14
N ALA A 27 12.08 -1.64 2.97
CA ALA A 27 12.15 -0.73 1.84
C ALA A 27 11.69 -1.47 0.58
N PHE A 28 10.56 -1.02 0.02
CA PHE A 28 9.95 -1.61 -1.16
C PHE A 28 9.89 -0.60 -2.29
N GLU A 29 10.46 -0.97 -3.44
CA GLU A 29 10.33 -0.16 -4.64
C GLU A 29 9.24 -0.72 -5.52
N PHE A 30 8.40 0.17 -6.06
CA PHE A 30 7.35 -0.20 -7.01
C PHE A 30 7.74 0.35 -8.38
N ASP A 31 7.88 -0.54 -9.35
CA ASP A 31 8.15 -0.19 -10.73
C ASP A 31 6.89 -0.45 -11.56
N ILE A 32 6.31 0.62 -12.04
CA ILE A 32 5.04 0.56 -12.76
C ILE A 32 5.31 0.45 -14.25
N GLU A 33 4.76 -0.60 -14.85
CA GLU A 33 4.83 -0.84 -16.29
C GLU A 33 3.59 -0.28 -16.97
N ASP A 34 3.73 0.90 -17.57
CA ASP A 34 2.66 1.56 -18.30
C ASP A 34 3.25 2.67 -19.18
N GLU A 35 2.63 2.95 -20.31
CA GLU A 35 3.10 3.99 -21.23
C GLU A 35 2.94 5.39 -20.64
N GLU A 36 1.85 5.65 -19.94
CA GLU A 36 1.54 6.95 -19.36
C GLU A 36 1.92 7.08 -17.90
N ALA A 37 1.58 6.07 -17.10
CA ALA A 37 1.76 6.11 -15.64
C ALA A 37 3.05 5.42 -15.18
N GLY A 38 3.90 4.96 -16.10
CA GLY A 38 5.12 4.23 -15.76
C GLY A 38 6.12 5.06 -14.99
N GLY A 39 6.85 4.39 -14.08
CA GLY A 39 7.88 4.99 -13.26
C GLY A 39 8.04 4.25 -11.95
N ALA A 40 8.96 4.74 -11.12
CA ALA A 40 9.28 4.11 -9.85
C ALA A 40 8.95 5.03 -8.68
N PHE A 41 8.51 4.43 -7.57
CA PHE A 41 8.39 5.10 -6.28
C PHE A 41 8.62 4.04 -5.19
N TYR A 42 8.75 4.48 -3.93
CA TYR A 42 9.01 3.53 -2.86
C TYR A 42 8.09 3.72 -1.66
N VAL A 43 7.95 2.63 -0.91
CA VAL A 43 7.32 2.60 0.41
C VAL A 43 8.37 2.10 1.40
N GLU A 44 8.60 2.85 2.46
CA GLU A 44 9.60 2.52 3.47
C GLU A 44 8.98 2.56 4.87
N VAL A 45 9.33 1.56 5.69
CA VAL A 45 9.05 1.56 7.13
C VAL A 45 10.37 1.69 7.85
N LYS A 46 10.50 2.75 8.65
CA LYS A 46 11.72 3.02 9.41
C LYS A 46 11.36 3.70 10.74
N ASP A 47 11.89 3.15 11.82
CA ASP A 47 11.69 3.71 13.16
C ASP A 47 10.21 3.93 13.52
N GLY A 48 9.35 2.98 13.14
CA GLY A 48 7.92 3.03 13.42
C GLY A 48 7.14 4.01 12.54
N GLN A 49 7.76 4.55 11.50
CA GLN A 49 7.14 5.51 10.59
C GLN A 49 7.10 4.99 9.16
N LEU A 50 6.09 5.43 8.43
CA LEU A 50 5.85 5.05 7.04
C LEU A 50 6.18 6.21 6.12
N TYR A 51 6.98 5.93 5.09
CA TYR A 51 7.36 6.92 4.07
C TYR A 51 6.93 6.41 2.70
N VAL A 52 6.32 7.26 1.90
CA VAL A 52 5.98 6.97 0.50
C VAL A 52 6.48 8.15 -0.33
N GLU A 53 7.49 7.91 -1.16
CA GLU A 53 8.18 8.98 -1.89
C GLU A 53 8.37 8.62 -3.37
N PRO A 54 8.37 9.62 -4.28
CA PRO A 54 8.39 9.38 -5.72
C PRO A 54 9.79 9.15 -6.29
N TYR A 55 10.56 8.27 -5.66
CA TYR A 55 11.94 8.00 -6.03
C TYR A 55 12.22 6.51 -6.08
N GLU A 56 13.26 6.13 -6.82
CA GLU A 56 13.85 4.80 -6.74
C GLU A 56 14.53 4.62 -5.38
N TYR A 57 14.59 3.38 -4.90
CA TYR A 57 15.28 3.04 -3.66
C TYR A 57 16.39 2.04 -3.97
N TYR A 58 17.65 2.50 -3.96
CA TYR A 58 18.79 1.67 -4.35
C TYR A 58 18.94 0.43 -3.47
N ASP A 59 18.91 0.60 -2.16
CA ASP A 59 19.06 -0.50 -1.19
C ASP A 59 17.73 -1.14 -0.82
N ARG A 60 16.83 -1.28 -1.77
CA ARG A 60 15.52 -1.89 -1.53
C ARG A 60 15.63 -3.34 -1.09
N ASP A 61 14.75 -3.75 -0.20
CA ASP A 61 14.63 -5.15 0.23
C ASP A 61 13.93 -5.98 -0.85
N ALA A 62 12.95 -5.40 -1.50
CA ALA A 62 12.20 -6.06 -2.57
C ALA A 62 11.70 -5.01 -3.58
N GLN A 63 11.44 -5.50 -4.78
CA GLN A 63 10.93 -4.70 -5.89
C GLN A 63 9.65 -5.36 -6.39
N PHE A 64 8.61 -4.56 -6.57
CA PHE A 64 7.32 -5.00 -7.09
C PHE A 64 7.10 -4.36 -8.46
N ILE A 65 6.85 -5.19 -9.47
CA ILE A 65 6.72 -4.76 -10.86
C ILE A 65 5.34 -5.17 -11.35
N CYS A 66 4.52 -4.21 -11.77
CA CYS A 66 3.16 -4.50 -12.23
C CYS A 66 2.56 -3.31 -12.99
N ALA A 67 1.38 -3.57 -13.57
CA ALA A 67 0.56 -2.52 -14.17
C ALA A 67 -0.11 -1.65 -13.10
N PRO A 68 -0.48 -0.40 -13.41
CA PRO A 68 -1.10 0.51 -12.44
C PRO A 68 -2.34 -0.05 -11.76
N GLU A 69 -3.28 -0.62 -12.51
CA GLU A 69 -4.53 -1.14 -11.99
C GLU A 69 -4.34 -2.32 -11.03
N VAL A 70 -3.27 -3.10 -11.22
CA VAL A 70 -2.94 -4.19 -10.31
C VAL A 70 -2.54 -3.64 -8.95
N LEU A 71 -1.65 -2.63 -8.95
CA LEU A 71 -1.19 -2.02 -7.70
C LEU A 71 -2.34 -1.31 -6.96
N ILE A 72 -3.19 -0.61 -7.67
CA ILE A 72 -4.36 0.07 -7.08
C ILE A 72 -5.23 -0.95 -6.34
N LYS A 73 -5.55 -2.07 -6.97
CA LYS A 73 -6.38 -3.12 -6.35
C LYS A 73 -5.70 -3.76 -5.15
N ILE A 74 -4.38 -3.97 -5.22
CA ILE A 74 -3.62 -4.51 -4.10
C ILE A 74 -3.65 -3.53 -2.92
N ALA A 75 -3.39 -2.26 -3.17
CA ALA A 75 -3.39 -1.22 -2.15
C ALA A 75 -4.77 -1.01 -1.53
N ASP A 76 -5.85 -1.23 -2.28
CA ASP A 76 -7.23 -1.17 -1.79
C ASP A 76 -7.63 -2.42 -0.99
N GLY A 77 -6.78 -3.43 -0.92
CA GLY A 77 -7.11 -4.70 -0.29
C GLY A 77 -8.09 -5.56 -1.09
N LYS A 78 -8.31 -5.24 -2.36
CA LYS A 78 -9.25 -5.96 -3.23
C LYS A 78 -8.59 -7.09 -4.02
N LEU A 79 -7.27 -7.11 -4.07
CA LEU A 79 -6.50 -8.12 -4.77
C LEU A 79 -5.38 -8.61 -3.86
N ASP A 80 -5.36 -9.92 -3.61
CA ASP A 80 -4.31 -10.54 -2.80
C ASP A 80 -2.97 -10.50 -3.55
N PRO A 81 -1.91 -9.91 -2.96
CA PRO A 81 -0.59 -9.88 -3.61
C PRO A 81 -0.03 -11.26 -3.94
N VAL A 82 -0.28 -12.25 -3.09
CA VAL A 82 0.19 -13.63 -3.33
C VAL A 82 -0.52 -14.23 -4.55
N TRP A 83 -1.83 -14.01 -4.67
CA TRP A 83 -2.59 -14.44 -5.84
C TRP A 83 -2.07 -13.76 -7.12
N ALA A 84 -1.83 -12.45 -7.04
CA ALA A 84 -1.31 -11.66 -8.17
C ALA A 84 0.07 -12.17 -8.63
N PHE A 85 0.94 -12.50 -7.68
CA PHE A 85 2.24 -13.07 -7.95
C PHE A 85 2.13 -14.45 -8.61
N THR A 86 1.29 -15.32 -8.05
CA THR A 86 1.07 -16.69 -8.57
C THR A 86 0.50 -16.67 -9.97
N ASN A 87 -0.36 -15.70 -10.29
CA ASN A 87 -1.02 -15.58 -11.59
C ASN A 87 -0.30 -14.63 -12.54
N GLN A 88 0.96 -14.31 -12.26
CA GLN A 88 1.83 -13.51 -13.12
C GLN A 88 1.33 -12.09 -13.40
N LYS A 89 0.51 -11.55 -12.51
CA LYS A 89 0.06 -10.15 -12.56
C LYS A 89 1.03 -9.22 -11.84
N LEU A 90 1.85 -9.78 -10.96
CA LEU A 90 2.82 -9.07 -10.15
C LEU A 90 4.13 -9.84 -10.19
N ARG A 91 5.23 -9.15 -10.54
CA ARG A 91 6.57 -9.70 -10.38
C ARG A 91 7.16 -9.17 -9.09
N VAL A 92 7.88 -10.03 -8.37
CA VAL A 92 8.57 -9.67 -7.13
C VAL A 92 10.01 -10.11 -7.25
N GLU A 93 10.93 -9.19 -7.02
CA GLU A 93 12.37 -9.46 -7.01
C GLU A 93 12.95 -9.04 -5.66
N GLY A 94 14.00 -9.73 -5.22
CA GLY A 94 14.69 -9.45 -3.96
C GLY A 94 14.28 -10.39 -2.84
N ASN A 95 14.19 -9.86 -1.62
CA ASN A 95 13.89 -10.64 -0.43
C ASN A 95 12.39 -10.94 -0.33
N ILE A 96 12.02 -12.18 -0.63
CA ILE A 96 10.61 -12.61 -0.65
C ILE A 96 9.99 -12.57 0.74
N ASP A 97 10.74 -12.96 1.78
CA ASP A 97 10.21 -12.93 3.14
C ASP A 97 9.84 -11.52 3.59
N LYS A 98 10.67 -10.53 3.25
CA LYS A 98 10.34 -9.13 3.53
C LYS A 98 9.21 -8.62 2.63
N ALA A 99 9.17 -9.06 1.37
CA ALA A 99 8.10 -8.69 0.45
C ALA A 99 6.72 -9.08 0.99
N LEU A 100 6.60 -10.23 1.66
CA LEU A 100 5.36 -10.67 2.27
C LEU A 100 4.86 -9.71 3.37
N ARG A 101 5.75 -8.92 3.95
CA ARG A 101 5.40 -7.92 4.97
C ARG A 101 4.59 -6.76 4.41
N LEU A 102 4.64 -6.53 3.09
CA LEU A 102 3.80 -5.52 2.45
C LEU A 102 2.32 -5.74 2.75
N ASN A 103 1.88 -6.99 2.72
CA ASN A 103 0.48 -7.33 2.99
C ASN A 103 0.06 -6.93 4.41
N GLU A 104 0.96 -6.99 5.39
CA GLU A 104 0.67 -6.55 6.76
C GLU A 104 0.33 -5.07 6.81
N ILE A 105 1.08 -4.24 6.07
CA ILE A 105 0.84 -2.80 6.01
C ILE A 105 -0.54 -2.52 5.40
N ILE A 106 -0.85 -3.20 4.31
CA ILE A 106 -2.14 -3.06 3.62
C ILE A 106 -3.28 -3.48 4.54
N GLN A 107 -3.16 -4.60 5.24
CA GLN A 107 -4.20 -5.10 6.14
C GLN A 107 -4.41 -4.18 7.34
N GLN A 108 -3.35 -3.59 7.88
CA GLN A 108 -3.48 -2.60 8.95
C GLN A 108 -4.28 -1.38 8.49
N LYS A 109 -3.99 -0.88 7.31
CA LYS A 109 -4.74 0.26 6.75
C LYS A 109 -6.21 -0.09 6.55
N GLN A 110 -6.51 -1.29 6.04
CA GLN A 110 -7.89 -1.74 5.83
C GLN A 110 -8.66 -1.88 7.16
N LYS A 111 -8.01 -2.37 8.20
CA LYS A 111 -8.62 -2.43 9.54
C LYS A 111 -8.97 -1.05 10.07
N GLN A 112 -8.08 -0.08 9.89
CA GLN A 112 -8.31 1.30 10.31
C GLN A 112 -9.50 1.92 9.57
N ILE A 113 -9.58 1.72 8.25
CA ILE A 113 -10.68 2.22 7.43
C ILE A 113 -12.02 1.63 7.92
N LYS A 114 -12.07 0.33 8.19
CA LYS A 114 -13.28 -0.35 8.70
C LYS A 114 -13.67 0.18 10.08
N LYS A 115 -12.70 0.40 10.95
CA LYS A 115 -12.94 0.93 12.29
C LYS A 115 -13.51 2.34 12.22
N GLU A 116 -12.93 3.22 11.42
CA GLU A 116 -13.42 4.58 11.20
C GLU A 116 -14.84 4.61 10.63
N ALA A 117 -15.13 3.72 9.69
CA ALA A 117 -16.46 3.59 9.11
C ALA A 117 -17.50 3.16 10.15
N LYS A 118 -17.13 2.23 11.06
CA LYS A 118 -18.03 1.82 12.17
C LYS A 118 -18.26 2.96 13.15
N GLU A 119 -17.24 3.72 13.51
CA GLU A 119 -17.34 4.86 14.41
C GLU A 119 -18.22 5.96 13.80
N ALA A 120 -18.07 6.24 12.52
CA ALA A 120 -18.91 7.19 11.81
C ALA A 120 -20.36 6.77 11.80
N LYS A 121 -20.68 5.49 11.58
CA LYS A 121 -22.03 4.96 11.64
C LYS A 121 -22.63 5.06 13.03
N LYS A 122 -21.85 4.78 14.07
CA LYS A 122 -22.31 4.91 15.48
C LYS A 122 -22.62 6.37 15.82
N ALA A 123 -21.77 7.30 15.39
CA ALA A 123 -22.00 8.73 15.60
C ALA A 123 -23.28 9.20 14.90
N ALA A 124 -23.50 8.79 13.65
CA ALA A 124 -24.70 9.12 12.88
C ALA A 124 -25.96 8.58 13.57
N LYS A 125 -25.93 7.33 14.06
CA LYS A 125 -27.06 6.73 14.78
C LYS A 125 -27.36 7.45 16.10
N LYS A 126 -26.33 7.93 16.81
CA LYS A 126 -26.52 8.70 18.05
C LYS A 126 -27.18 10.06 17.78
N GLU A 127 -26.82 10.70 16.68
CA GLU A 127 -27.46 11.97 16.28
C GLU A 127 -28.93 11.79 15.90
N GLU A 128 -29.25 10.71 15.16
CA GLU A 128 -30.64 10.37 14.82
C GLU A 128 -31.51 10.11 16.04
N LYS A 129 -30.94 9.48 17.07
CA LYS A 129 -31.67 9.19 18.32
C LYS A 129 -31.91 10.41 19.20
N LYS A 130 -31.22 11.52 19.01
CA LYS A 130 -31.38 12.77 19.77
C LYS A 130 -32.47 13.67 19.20
N ASN A 131 -32.99 13.37 18.05
CA ASN A 131 -34.10 14.08 17.42
C ASN A 131 -35.40 13.31 17.57
#